data_d391ea988484aa92efbe1bd6a610032a
#
_entry.id   d391ea988484aa92efbe1bd6a610032a
#
_cell.length_a   1.000
_cell.length_b   1.000
_cell.length_c   1.000
_cell.angle_alpha   90.00
_cell.angle_beta   90.00
_cell.angle_gamma   90.00
#
_symmetry.space_group_name_H-M   'P 1'
#
loop_
_entity.id
_entity.type
_entity.pdbx_description
1 polymer ?
#
loop_
_entity_poly.entity_id
_entity_poly.type
_entity_poly.pdbx_seq_one_letter_code
_entity_poly.pdbx_strand_id
1 'polypeptide(L)'
;MLGNLDKYQIILASNSPRRKELMSGLGVDYVVRTLPDVDESYPADLAGAAIPEYISREKADAYRSIMQPGELLITADTIVWLDGKVLGKPEGREGAGGVTGVCLTTTEWQKSFTAASDVEFDVLSEEEIRYYVDKYQPMDKAGAYGVQEWIGYIGVKSISGSFYNIMGLPIQKLYGELKKL
;
A
#
# COMPACT_ATOMS: atom_id res chain seq x y z
N MET A 1 -16.05 -16.23 8.03
CA MET A 1 -16.06 -16.09 6.57
C MET A 1 -14.72 -16.50 5.93
N LEU A 2 -13.61 -16.43 6.64
CA LEU A 2 -12.28 -16.87 6.22
C LEU A 2 -11.76 -18.01 7.11
N GLY A 3 -12.57 -19.02 7.40
CA GLY A 3 -12.21 -20.17 8.27
C GLY A 3 -11.02 -20.99 7.73
N ASN A 4 -10.72 -20.86 6.44
CA ASN A 4 -9.50 -21.43 5.85
C ASN A 4 -8.21 -20.78 6.39
N LEU A 5 -8.31 -19.63 7.06
CA LEU A 5 -7.17 -18.95 7.67
C LEU A 5 -6.93 -19.36 9.14
N ASP A 6 -7.82 -20.12 9.75
CA ASP A 6 -7.70 -20.56 11.17
C ASP A 6 -6.39 -21.35 11.43
N LYS A 7 -5.79 -21.91 10.38
CA LYS A 7 -4.49 -22.59 10.41
C LYS A 7 -3.30 -21.64 10.44
N TYR A 8 -3.50 -20.34 10.22
CA TYR A 8 -2.43 -19.35 10.17
C TYR A 8 -2.53 -18.32 11.30
N GLN A 9 -1.39 -17.93 11.84
CA GLN A 9 -1.24 -16.67 12.54
C GLN A 9 -0.92 -15.57 11.51
N ILE A 10 -1.82 -14.65 11.28
CA ILE A 10 -1.63 -13.58 10.31
C ILE A 10 -0.76 -12.49 10.90
N ILE A 11 0.30 -12.13 10.20
CA ILE A 11 1.25 -11.08 10.58
C ILE A 11 1.18 -9.94 9.55
N LEU A 12 0.83 -8.75 9.99
CA LEU A 12 0.93 -7.54 9.18
C LEU A 12 2.28 -6.87 9.43
N ALA A 13 3.15 -6.87 8.42
CA ALA A 13 4.47 -6.24 8.48
C ALA A 13 4.39 -4.77 8.06
N SER A 14 3.64 -3.97 8.81
CA SER A 14 3.47 -2.55 8.50
C SER A 14 3.13 -1.72 9.72
N ASN A 15 3.79 -0.57 9.85
CA ASN A 15 3.44 0.45 10.84
C ASN A 15 2.37 1.43 10.34
N SER A 16 2.02 1.40 9.06
CA SER A 16 1.03 2.31 8.48
C SER A 16 -0.32 2.23 9.19
N PRO A 17 -0.82 3.33 9.79
CA PRO A 17 -2.13 3.36 10.44
C PRO A 17 -3.26 2.98 9.48
N ARG A 18 -3.16 3.42 8.23
CA ARG A 18 -4.14 3.14 7.17
C ARG A 18 -4.22 1.65 6.85
N ARG A 19 -3.08 0.97 6.72
CA ARG A 19 -3.06 -0.50 6.50
C ARG A 19 -3.61 -1.28 7.67
N LYS A 20 -3.32 -0.84 8.90
CA LYS A 20 -3.89 -1.44 10.13
C LYS A 20 -5.40 -1.29 10.16
N GLU A 21 -5.91 -0.08 9.86
CA GLU A 21 -7.35 0.18 9.77
C GLU A 21 -8.04 -0.74 8.76
N LEU A 22 -7.49 -0.84 7.54
CA LEU A 22 -8.03 -1.69 6.48
C LEU A 22 -8.00 -3.18 6.85
N MET A 23 -6.93 -3.66 7.46
CA MET A 23 -6.84 -5.04 7.95
C MET A 23 -7.87 -5.32 9.06
N SER A 24 -8.05 -4.41 10.00
CA SER A 24 -9.07 -4.53 11.04
C SER A 24 -10.48 -4.58 10.46
N GLY A 25 -10.72 -3.83 9.37
CA GLY A 25 -12.00 -3.84 8.65
C GLY A 25 -12.34 -5.18 7.98
N LEU A 26 -11.35 -6.05 7.73
CA LEU A 26 -11.60 -7.40 7.21
C LEU A 26 -12.23 -8.35 8.24
N GLY A 27 -12.14 -8.03 9.53
CA GLY A 27 -12.64 -8.90 10.60
C GLY A 27 -11.83 -10.19 10.75
N VAL A 28 -10.54 -10.15 10.46
CA VAL A 28 -9.57 -11.22 10.73
C VAL A 28 -8.63 -10.81 11.84
N ASP A 29 -8.30 -11.75 12.72
CA ASP A 29 -7.29 -11.51 13.74
C ASP A 29 -5.90 -11.46 13.12
N TYR A 30 -5.12 -10.47 13.50
CA TYR A 30 -3.75 -10.32 13.02
C TYR A 30 -2.85 -9.69 14.08
N VAL A 31 -1.56 -9.92 13.95
CA VAL A 31 -0.52 -9.31 14.78
C VAL A 31 0.31 -8.35 13.92
N VAL A 32 0.69 -7.21 14.46
CA VAL A 32 1.64 -6.30 13.82
C VAL A 32 3.05 -6.69 14.26
N ARG A 33 3.92 -6.96 13.26
CA ARG A 33 5.34 -7.18 13.49
C ARG A 33 6.13 -6.39 12.45
N THR A 34 7.01 -5.50 12.90
CA THR A 34 7.84 -4.68 12.01
C THR A 34 9.30 -4.87 12.32
N LEU A 35 10.12 -4.84 11.29
CA LEU A 35 11.57 -4.78 11.39
C LEU A 35 12.03 -3.34 11.14
N PRO A 36 13.06 -2.86 11.84
CA PRO A 36 13.70 -1.60 11.51
C PRO A 36 14.50 -1.75 10.20
N ASP A 37 14.70 -0.64 9.52
CA ASP A 37 15.69 -0.47 8.43
C ASP A 37 15.61 -1.51 7.31
N VAL A 38 14.39 -1.94 6.94
CA VAL A 38 14.21 -2.78 5.74
C VAL A 38 14.52 -1.93 4.51
N ASP A 39 15.44 -2.42 3.67
CA ASP A 39 15.80 -1.75 2.43
C ASP A 39 14.60 -1.72 1.46
N GLU A 40 14.26 -0.52 1.01
CA GLU A 40 13.19 -0.26 0.03
C GLU A 40 13.76 0.16 -1.34
N SER A 41 15.06 -0.03 -1.55
CA SER A 41 15.67 0.20 -2.86
C SER A 41 15.19 -0.82 -3.89
N TYR A 42 15.21 -0.43 -5.14
CA TYR A 42 14.82 -1.30 -6.26
C TYR A 42 15.71 -1.07 -7.48
N PRO A 43 15.87 -2.08 -8.36
CA PRO A 43 16.62 -1.95 -9.60
C PRO A 43 16.10 -0.82 -10.49
N ALA A 44 17.00 -0.04 -11.06
CA ALA A 44 16.67 1.15 -11.86
C ALA A 44 15.93 0.85 -13.18
N ASP A 45 15.93 -0.39 -13.62
CA ASP A 45 15.22 -0.88 -14.80
C ASP A 45 13.78 -1.30 -14.53
N LEU A 46 13.36 -1.36 -13.26
CA LEU A 46 11.97 -1.62 -12.91
C LEU A 46 11.09 -0.40 -13.16
N ALA A 47 9.85 -0.66 -13.61
CA ALA A 47 8.88 0.38 -13.93
C ALA A 47 7.46 -0.01 -13.48
N GLY A 48 6.64 1.01 -13.20
CA GLY A 48 5.21 0.85 -12.89
C GLY A 48 4.94 -0.13 -11.75
N ALA A 49 4.04 -1.07 -11.99
CA ALA A 49 3.59 -2.03 -10.99
C ALA A 49 4.69 -3.00 -10.50
N ALA A 50 5.75 -3.19 -11.27
CA ALA A 50 6.86 -4.06 -10.88
C ALA A 50 7.64 -3.51 -9.67
N ILE A 51 7.67 -2.20 -9.48
CA ILE A 51 8.39 -1.56 -8.37
C ILE A 51 7.77 -1.93 -7.02
N PRO A 52 6.49 -1.60 -6.71
CA PRO A 52 5.92 -1.92 -5.41
C PRO A 52 5.75 -3.42 -5.20
N GLU A 53 5.61 -4.21 -6.26
CA GLU A 53 5.63 -5.67 -6.15
C GLU A 53 7.01 -6.16 -5.69
N TYR A 54 8.07 -5.69 -6.30
CA TYR A 54 9.45 -6.01 -5.92
C TYR A 54 9.71 -5.62 -4.46
N ILE A 55 9.44 -4.36 -4.09
CA ILE A 55 9.69 -3.88 -2.73
C ILE A 55 8.87 -4.68 -1.70
N SER A 56 7.63 -5.05 -2.01
CA SER A 56 6.82 -5.86 -1.10
C SER A 56 7.41 -7.26 -0.87
N ARG A 57 8.08 -7.84 -1.87
CA ARG A 57 8.78 -9.12 -1.77
C ARG A 57 10.07 -8.99 -0.98
N GLU A 58 10.89 -7.98 -1.25
CA GLU A 58 12.12 -7.70 -0.47
C GLU A 58 11.79 -7.51 1.01
N LYS A 59 10.73 -6.74 1.29
CA LYS A 59 10.20 -6.61 2.66
C LYS A 59 9.87 -7.98 3.27
N ALA A 60 9.22 -8.86 2.54
CA ALA A 60 8.86 -10.20 3.03
C ALA A 60 10.10 -11.08 3.25
N ASP A 61 11.08 -10.99 2.36
CA ASP A 61 12.31 -11.79 2.45
C ASP A 61 13.16 -11.40 3.68
N ALA A 62 13.12 -10.13 4.10
CA ALA A 62 13.76 -9.69 5.34
C ALA A 62 13.21 -10.40 6.61
N TYR A 63 11.97 -10.90 6.56
CA TYR A 63 11.36 -11.62 7.69
C TYR A 63 11.64 -13.12 7.69
N ARG A 64 12.13 -13.72 6.59
CA ARG A 64 12.27 -15.18 6.45
C ARG A 64 13.02 -15.85 7.60
N SER A 65 14.07 -15.22 8.11
CA SER A 65 14.89 -15.78 9.19
C SER A 65 14.21 -15.83 10.56
N ILE A 66 13.13 -15.08 10.73
CA ILE A 66 12.39 -14.97 12.00
C ILE A 66 10.97 -15.53 11.92
N MET A 67 10.52 -15.95 10.74
CA MET A 67 9.20 -16.55 10.55
C MET A 67 9.12 -17.93 11.19
N GLN A 68 7.94 -18.22 11.75
CA GLN A 68 7.63 -19.51 12.34
C GLN A 68 6.65 -20.30 11.45
N PRO A 69 6.67 -21.65 11.50
CA PRO A 69 5.64 -22.47 10.87
C PRO A 69 4.23 -22.04 11.32
N GLY A 70 3.30 -21.97 10.37
CA GLY A 70 1.94 -21.53 10.64
C GLY A 70 1.74 -20.00 10.62
N GLU A 71 2.78 -19.20 10.39
CA GLU A 71 2.63 -17.76 10.15
C GLU A 71 2.31 -17.45 8.67
N LEU A 72 1.41 -16.51 8.45
CA LEU A 72 1.14 -15.89 7.17
C LEU A 72 1.50 -14.41 7.25
N LEU A 73 2.63 -14.04 6.68
CA LEU A 73 3.12 -12.68 6.62
C LEU A 73 2.49 -11.92 5.46
N ILE A 74 2.02 -10.71 5.74
CA ILE A 74 1.50 -9.76 4.74
C ILE A 74 2.41 -8.54 4.74
N THR A 75 3.11 -8.34 3.63
CA THR A 75 3.87 -7.12 3.36
C THR A 75 3.22 -6.35 2.23
N ALA A 76 3.39 -5.05 2.19
CA ALA A 76 2.90 -4.20 1.11
C ALA A 76 3.78 -2.98 0.89
N ASP A 77 3.83 -2.53 -0.34
CA ASP A 77 4.41 -1.26 -0.72
C ASP A 77 3.47 -0.49 -1.63
N THR A 78 3.52 0.85 -1.58
CA THR A 78 2.65 1.72 -2.39
C THR A 78 3.47 2.84 -2.99
N ILE A 79 3.40 2.96 -4.29
CA ILE A 79 3.97 4.09 -5.03
C ILE A 79 2.87 4.90 -5.70
N VAL A 80 3.15 6.17 -5.93
CA VAL A 80 2.37 7.00 -6.84
C VAL A 80 3.14 7.09 -8.17
N TRP A 81 2.42 6.82 -9.26
CA TRP A 81 2.97 6.77 -10.60
C TRP A 81 2.28 7.79 -11.50
N LEU A 82 3.06 8.64 -12.17
CA LEU A 82 2.57 9.64 -13.09
C LEU A 82 3.48 9.71 -14.32
N ASP A 83 2.91 9.65 -15.53
CA ASP A 83 3.62 9.83 -16.82
C ASP A 83 4.92 9.04 -16.94
N GLY A 84 4.91 7.80 -16.52
CA GLY A 84 6.10 6.96 -16.61
C GLY A 84 7.12 7.17 -15.48
N LYS A 85 6.82 7.95 -14.44
CA LYS A 85 7.72 8.21 -13.31
C LYS A 85 7.07 7.88 -11.97
N VAL A 86 7.87 7.35 -11.07
CA VAL A 86 7.47 7.27 -9.65
C VAL A 86 7.53 8.67 -9.07
N LEU A 87 6.39 9.15 -8.60
CA LEU A 87 6.37 10.36 -7.80
C LEU A 87 6.84 10.01 -6.39
N GLY A 88 8.01 10.49 -6.06
CA GLY A 88 8.45 10.57 -4.68
C GLY A 88 7.64 11.62 -3.92
N LYS A 89 8.31 12.52 -3.23
CA LYS A 89 7.69 13.70 -2.63
C LYS A 89 7.33 14.70 -3.75
N PRO A 90 6.20 15.42 -3.66
CA PRO A 90 5.56 16.03 -4.83
C PRO A 90 6.32 17.21 -5.43
N GLU A 91 6.43 17.24 -6.76
CA GLU A 91 6.89 18.39 -7.54
C GLU A 91 5.89 18.81 -8.64
N GLY A 92 4.64 18.36 -8.65
CA GLY A 92 3.76 18.68 -9.77
C GLY A 92 2.27 18.43 -9.58
N ARG A 93 1.48 18.94 -10.51
CA ARG A 93 0.05 19.25 -10.46
C ARG A 93 -0.84 18.34 -11.30
N GLU A 94 -0.52 17.09 -11.58
CA GLU A 94 -1.30 16.28 -12.52
C GLU A 94 -1.72 14.94 -11.94
N GLY A 95 -2.78 14.34 -12.48
CA GLY A 95 -3.43 13.15 -11.99
C GLY A 95 -2.45 12.02 -11.66
N ALA A 96 -2.60 11.42 -10.49
CA ALA A 96 -1.65 10.44 -9.96
C ALA A 96 -2.32 9.08 -9.80
N GLY A 97 -1.71 8.04 -10.38
CA GLY A 97 -2.12 6.66 -10.14
C GLY A 97 -1.45 6.07 -8.91
N GLY A 98 -2.23 5.45 -8.02
CA GLY A 98 -1.71 4.68 -6.90
C GLY A 98 -1.52 3.21 -7.29
N VAL A 99 -0.30 2.69 -7.14
CA VAL A 99 -0.01 1.27 -7.38
C VAL A 99 0.50 0.64 -6.09
N THR A 100 -0.18 -0.40 -5.62
CA THR A 100 0.24 -1.14 -4.43
C THR A 100 0.61 -2.56 -4.81
N GLY A 101 1.81 -2.98 -4.41
CA GLY A 101 2.26 -4.36 -4.37
C GLY A 101 1.99 -4.98 -3.00
N VAL A 102 1.54 -6.22 -2.99
CA VAL A 102 1.31 -7.01 -1.78
C VAL A 102 2.00 -8.35 -1.93
N CYS A 103 2.64 -8.81 -0.88
CA CYS A 103 3.23 -10.13 -0.84
C CYS A 103 2.69 -10.93 0.36
N LEU A 104 2.22 -12.13 0.09
CA LEU A 104 1.82 -13.14 1.06
C LEU A 104 2.95 -14.16 1.18
N THR A 105 3.43 -14.41 2.38
CA THR A 105 4.58 -15.29 2.60
C THR A 105 4.35 -16.22 3.78
N THR A 106 4.63 -17.49 3.58
CA THR A 106 4.78 -18.48 4.64
C THR A 106 6.22 -19.01 4.64
N THR A 107 6.53 -19.93 5.51
CA THR A 107 7.83 -20.62 5.47
C THR A 107 8.02 -21.51 4.23
N GLU A 108 6.91 -21.86 3.55
CA GLU A 108 6.91 -22.84 2.44
C GLU A 108 6.74 -22.17 1.07
N TRP A 109 5.98 -21.07 1.01
CA TRP A 109 5.64 -20.42 -0.26
C TRP A 109 5.55 -18.90 -0.12
N GLN A 110 5.64 -18.23 -1.25
CA GLN A 110 5.47 -16.79 -1.39
C GLN A 110 4.64 -16.48 -2.63
N LYS A 111 3.72 -15.53 -2.52
CA LYS A 111 2.89 -15.05 -3.62
C LYS A 111 2.74 -13.56 -3.56
N SER A 112 3.06 -12.87 -4.64
CA SER A 112 2.84 -11.44 -4.78
C SER A 112 1.74 -11.11 -5.79
N PHE A 113 1.16 -9.94 -5.66
CA PHE A 113 0.21 -9.37 -6.60
C PHE A 113 0.20 -7.85 -6.47
N THR A 114 -0.28 -7.17 -7.49
CA THR A 114 -0.38 -5.71 -7.53
C THR A 114 -1.82 -5.28 -7.78
N ALA A 115 -2.13 -4.05 -7.39
CA ALA A 115 -3.34 -3.36 -7.75
C ALA A 115 -3.01 -1.91 -8.14
N ALA A 116 -3.61 -1.44 -9.21
CA ALA A 116 -3.50 -0.06 -9.66
C ALA A 116 -4.85 0.65 -9.52
N SER A 117 -4.82 1.94 -9.26
CA SER A 117 -5.99 2.80 -9.24
C SER A 117 -5.59 4.18 -9.72
N ASP A 118 -6.34 4.73 -10.64
CA ASP A 118 -6.11 6.07 -11.16
C ASP A 118 -6.99 7.09 -10.41
N VAL A 119 -6.42 8.23 -10.12
CA VAL A 119 -7.08 9.34 -9.43
C VAL A 119 -7.03 10.56 -10.31
N GLU A 120 -8.19 11.06 -10.68
CA GLU A 120 -8.31 12.32 -11.41
C GLU A 120 -8.55 13.46 -10.42
N PHE A 121 -7.64 14.42 -10.41
CA PHE A 121 -7.78 15.64 -9.61
C PHE A 121 -8.38 16.80 -10.39
N ASP A 122 -9.08 17.67 -9.68
CA ASP A 122 -9.38 19.01 -10.17
C ASP A 122 -8.14 19.92 -10.03
N VAL A 123 -8.22 21.07 -10.67
CA VAL A 123 -7.18 22.09 -10.54
C VAL A 123 -7.31 22.72 -9.15
N LEU A 124 -6.31 22.46 -8.32
CA LEU A 124 -6.20 23.04 -6.99
C LEU A 124 -5.43 24.37 -7.04
N SER A 125 -5.88 25.35 -6.28
CA SER A 125 -5.15 26.59 -6.08
C SER A 125 -3.92 26.38 -5.19
N GLU A 126 -2.96 27.30 -5.30
CA GLU A 126 -1.78 27.29 -4.41
C GLU A 126 -2.14 27.44 -2.93
N GLU A 127 -3.20 28.21 -2.65
CA GLU A 127 -3.70 28.41 -1.29
C GLU A 127 -4.25 27.11 -0.70
N GLU A 128 -5.03 26.34 -1.47
CA GLU A 128 -5.57 25.04 -1.08
C GLU A 128 -4.47 24.01 -0.84
N ILE A 129 -3.46 23.96 -1.73
CA ILE A 129 -2.31 23.07 -1.57
C ILE A 129 -1.52 23.45 -0.32
N ARG A 130 -1.25 24.73 -0.11
CA ARG A 130 -0.51 25.21 1.05
C ARG A 130 -1.26 24.90 2.35
N TYR A 131 -2.55 25.19 2.41
CA TYR A 131 -3.39 24.86 3.56
C TYR A 131 -3.32 23.36 3.91
N TYR A 132 -3.41 22.49 2.88
CA TYR A 132 -3.35 21.05 3.10
C TYR A 132 -1.98 20.63 3.64
N VAL A 133 -0.89 21.07 3.03
CA VAL A 133 0.47 20.71 3.45
C VAL A 133 0.75 21.19 4.88
N ASP A 134 0.38 22.43 5.18
CA ASP A 134 0.64 23.03 6.52
C ASP A 134 -0.15 22.32 7.62
N LYS A 135 -1.41 21.96 7.33
CA LYS A 135 -2.31 21.38 8.33
C LYS A 135 -2.14 19.86 8.50
N TYR A 136 -1.94 19.13 7.40
CA TYR A 136 -1.95 17.67 7.41
C TYR A 136 -0.56 17.04 7.37
N GLN A 137 0.47 17.81 7.04
CA GLN A 137 1.88 17.36 7.02
C GLN A 137 2.06 16.01 6.29
N PRO A 138 1.61 15.86 5.02
CA PRO A 138 1.43 14.57 4.35
C PRO A 138 2.73 13.92 3.87
N MET A 139 3.89 14.30 4.40
CA MET A 139 5.23 13.89 3.91
C MET A 139 5.53 12.41 4.12
N ASP A 140 4.76 11.73 4.96
CA ASP A 140 4.83 10.28 5.20
C ASP A 140 4.10 9.45 4.13
N LYS A 141 3.35 10.11 3.23
CA LYS A 141 2.47 9.46 2.26
C LYS A 141 3.11 9.45 0.87
N ALA A 142 2.92 8.35 0.13
CA ALA A 142 3.24 8.29 -1.29
C ALA A 142 2.46 9.37 -2.05
N GLY A 143 3.14 10.17 -2.87
CA GLY A 143 2.56 11.31 -3.56
C GLY A 143 2.14 12.48 -2.65
N ALA A 144 2.49 12.43 -1.37
CA ALA A 144 2.21 13.42 -0.33
C ALA A 144 0.74 13.88 -0.29
N TYR A 145 -0.19 12.94 -0.42
CA TYR A 145 -1.61 13.20 -0.16
C TYR A 145 -2.32 11.98 0.43
N GLY A 146 -3.39 12.22 1.19
CA GLY A 146 -4.30 11.19 1.66
C GLY A 146 -5.67 11.37 1.00
N VAL A 147 -6.07 10.41 0.17
CA VAL A 147 -7.37 10.44 -0.54
C VAL A 147 -8.56 10.52 0.43
N GLN A 148 -8.40 10.03 1.66
CA GLN A 148 -9.38 10.07 2.73
C GLN A 148 -9.35 11.36 3.56
N GLU A 149 -8.44 12.28 3.26
CA GLU A 149 -8.26 13.56 3.95
C GLU A 149 -8.96 14.69 3.19
N TRP A 150 -8.89 15.89 3.74
CA TRP A 150 -9.54 17.08 3.18
C TRP A 150 -9.24 17.31 1.69
N ILE A 151 -7.99 17.06 1.27
CA ILE A 151 -7.58 17.20 -0.13
C ILE A 151 -8.34 16.25 -1.06
N GLY A 152 -8.72 15.07 -0.58
CA GLY A 152 -9.55 14.13 -1.32
C GLY A 152 -10.98 14.63 -1.47
N TYR A 153 -11.51 15.34 -0.48
CA TYR A 153 -12.89 15.88 -0.55
C TYR A 153 -13.04 16.97 -1.57
N ILE A 154 -12.05 17.85 -1.68
CA ILE A 154 -12.15 19.03 -2.55
C ILE A 154 -11.52 18.84 -3.92
N GLY A 155 -10.54 17.93 -4.03
CA GLY A 155 -9.69 17.81 -5.21
C GLY A 155 -9.94 16.58 -6.06
N VAL A 156 -10.46 15.48 -5.53
CA VAL A 156 -10.67 14.26 -6.30
C VAL A 156 -11.97 14.31 -7.07
N LYS A 157 -11.88 14.30 -8.40
CA LYS A 157 -13.04 14.25 -9.32
C LYS A 157 -13.53 12.83 -9.52
N SER A 158 -12.62 11.91 -9.76
CA SER A 158 -12.95 10.52 -10.04
C SER A 158 -11.83 9.58 -9.62
N ILE A 159 -12.20 8.32 -9.36
CA ILE A 159 -11.28 7.22 -9.09
C ILE A 159 -11.67 6.06 -10.01
N SER A 160 -10.71 5.57 -10.78
CA SER A 160 -10.81 4.32 -11.51
C SER A 160 -10.02 3.25 -10.78
N GLY A 161 -10.71 2.25 -10.22
CA GLY A 161 -10.10 1.22 -9.37
C GLY A 161 -10.60 1.26 -7.92
N SER A 162 -9.77 0.86 -6.97
CA SER A 162 -10.13 0.78 -5.56
C SER A 162 -9.66 1.99 -4.77
N PHE A 163 -10.58 2.68 -4.11
CA PHE A 163 -10.27 3.72 -3.13
C PHE A 163 -9.30 3.23 -2.04
N TYR A 164 -9.53 2.01 -1.54
CA TYR A 164 -8.69 1.42 -0.50
C TYR A 164 -7.27 1.09 -0.97
N ASN A 165 -7.11 0.79 -2.28
CA ASN A 165 -5.79 0.65 -2.87
C ASN A 165 -4.99 1.96 -2.78
N ILE A 166 -5.62 3.10 -3.03
CA ILE A 166 -5.00 4.43 -2.91
C ILE A 166 -4.63 4.73 -1.45
N MET A 167 -5.43 4.28 -0.49
CA MET A 167 -5.10 4.35 0.95
C MET A 167 -3.87 3.52 1.33
N GLY A 168 -3.44 2.59 0.47
CA GLY A 168 -2.19 1.83 0.64
C GLY A 168 -2.33 0.33 0.88
N LEU A 169 -3.55 -0.25 0.73
CA LEU A 169 -3.76 -1.70 0.75
C LEU A 169 -4.98 -2.07 -0.10
N PRO A 170 -4.81 -2.86 -1.19
CA PRO A 170 -5.92 -3.28 -2.05
C PRO A 170 -6.74 -4.37 -1.37
N ILE A 171 -7.52 -3.99 -0.36
CA ILE A 171 -8.15 -4.89 0.60
C ILE A 171 -9.13 -5.88 -0.05
N GLN A 172 -9.85 -5.47 -1.09
CA GLN A 172 -10.75 -6.36 -1.83
C GLN A 172 -9.97 -7.48 -2.54
N LYS A 173 -8.87 -7.12 -3.20
CA LYS A 173 -8.00 -8.11 -3.87
C LYS A 173 -7.30 -9.00 -2.87
N LEU A 174 -6.79 -8.43 -1.77
CA LEU A 174 -6.21 -9.18 -0.66
C LEU A 174 -7.20 -10.20 -0.11
N TYR A 175 -8.44 -9.80 0.16
CA TYR A 175 -9.50 -10.71 0.60
C TYR A 175 -9.72 -11.86 -0.39
N GLY A 176 -9.75 -11.55 -1.70
CA GLY A 176 -9.88 -12.56 -2.75
C GLY A 176 -8.71 -13.56 -2.77
N GLU A 177 -7.48 -13.11 -2.51
CA GLU A 177 -6.32 -14.01 -2.43
C GLU A 177 -6.33 -14.83 -1.14
N LEU A 178 -6.69 -14.24 -0.01
CA LEU A 178 -6.82 -14.96 1.27
C LEU A 178 -7.87 -16.08 1.21
N LYS A 179 -8.96 -15.89 0.47
CA LYS A 179 -9.98 -16.94 0.27
C LYS A 179 -9.49 -18.17 -0.47
N LYS A 180 -8.39 -18.08 -1.22
CA LYS A 180 -7.83 -19.16 -2.03
C LYS A 180 -6.84 -20.03 -1.24
N LEU A 181 -6.44 -19.65 -0.03
CA LEU A 181 -5.51 -20.40 0.83
C LEU A 181 -6.22 -21.53 1.55
#